data_2c261e3e29315636ab3bc4ab47540d8f
#
_entry.id   2c261e3e29315636ab3bc4ab47540d8f
#
_cell.length_a   1.000
_cell.length_b   1.000
_cell.length_c   1.000
_cell.angle_alpha   90.00
_cell.angle_beta   90.00
_cell.angle_gamma   90.00
#
_symmetry.space_group_name_H-M   'P 1'
#
loop_
_entity.id
_entity.type
_entity.pdbx_description
1 polymer ?
#
loop_
_entity_poly.entity_id
_entity_poly.type
_entity_poly.pdbx_seq_one_letter_code
_entity_poly.pdbx_strand_id
1 'polypeptide(L)'
;MGKASRRRTNRPSHTESRPAPAPFVARPFEGLPSETEWVALREILPAATGAVTLTADGATTPATVCTVLPLAWPALHRNGGELFVATQSGATSGDPSRDIAAALLLAADADEGTPITAVPNPGADSPRLQDVLDTTTPFDVTIHEGFDFWVGDNALDKDGQESLERANESVIPTERVSGGDSVYWCVINGRTYVRWVLPYDEDTATAALARLHAGDADRLTPDARLLGAFRACGLLVPVWEVPADAKAGDFPDAVAAMATALESATADTTALTADERRARDGLLNRQVTLR
;
A
#
# COMPACT_ATOMS: atom_id res chain seq x y z
N MET A 1 -60.43 -34.84 -32.48
CA MET A 1 -59.23 -34.88 -31.66
C MET A 1 -58.37 -33.65 -31.98
N GLY A 2 -58.46 -32.58 -31.19
CA GLY A 2 -57.82 -31.31 -31.45
C GLY A 2 -56.54 -31.18 -30.63
N LYS A 3 -55.36 -30.98 -31.28
CA LYS A 3 -54.10 -30.66 -30.65
C LYS A 3 -54.05 -29.18 -30.31
N ALA A 4 -54.03 -28.86 -29.02
CA ALA A 4 -53.82 -27.50 -28.53
C ALA A 4 -52.31 -27.15 -28.63
N SER A 5 -51.98 -26.18 -29.48
CA SER A 5 -50.65 -25.60 -29.61
C SER A 5 -50.39 -24.64 -28.42
N ARG A 6 -49.46 -25.00 -27.53
CA ARG A 6 -48.97 -24.09 -26.46
C ARG A 6 -48.07 -23.03 -27.08
N ARG A 7 -48.55 -21.81 -27.19
CA ARG A 7 -47.75 -20.61 -27.49
C ARG A 7 -46.74 -20.40 -26.36
N ARG A 8 -45.44 -20.63 -26.64
CA ARG A 8 -44.31 -20.18 -25.78
C ARG A 8 -44.22 -18.65 -25.87
N THR A 9 -44.63 -17.98 -24.80
CA THR A 9 -44.33 -16.55 -24.61
C THR A 9 -42.83 -16.41 -24.37
N ASN A 10 -42.15 -15.87 -25.36
CA ASN A 10 -40.74 -15.45 -25.26
C ASN A 10 -40.71 -14.25 -24.31
N ARG A 11 -40.33 -14.45 -23.06
CA ARG A 11 -39.96 -13.36 -22.15
C ARG A 11 -38.55 -12.91 -22.60
N PRO A 12 -38.36 -11.61 -22.92
CA PRO A 12 -36.97 -11.12 -23.08
C PRO A 12 -36.28 -11.23 -21.74
N SER A 13 -35.30 -12.10 -21.63
CA SER A 13 -34.35 -12.11 -20.54
C SER A 13 -33.47 -10.86 -20.70
N HIS A 14 -33.78 -9.78 -19.96
CA HIS A 14 -32.78 -8.77 -19.66
C HIS A 14 -31.70 -9.46 -18.82
N THR A 15 -30.74 -10.04 -19.46
CA THR A 15 -29.43 -10.31 -18.88
C THR A 15 -28.78 -8.93 -18.83
N GLU A 16 -28.92 -8.24 -17.69
CA GLU A 16 -27.99 -7.16 -17.37
C GLU A 16 -26.59 -7.77 -17.47
N SER A 17 -25.86 -7.36 -18.49
CA SER A 17 -24.49 -7.83 -18.67
C SER A 17 -23.71 -7.32 -17.46
N ARG A 18 -23.22 -8.27 -16.65
CA ARG A 18 -22.35 -7.95 -15.52
C ARG A 18 -21.19 -7.10 -16.06
N PRO A 19 -20.88 -5.95 -15.44
CA PRO A 19 -19.77 -5.13 -15.88
C PRO A 19 -18.50 -5.95 -16.06
N ALA A 20 -17.71 -5.66 -17.09
CA ALA A 20 -16.43 -6.31 -17.26
C ALA A 20 -15.57 -6.05 -16.02
N PRO A 21 -14.84 -7.07 -15.48
CA PRO A 21 -13.98 -6.88 -14.33
C PRO A 21 -12.90 -5.83 -14.65
N ALA A 22 -12.46 -5.10 -13.62
CA ALA A 22 -11.35 -4.17 -13.77
C ALA A 22 -10.10 -4.90 -14.28
N PRO A 23 -9.36 -4.32 -15.25
CA PRO A 23 -8.11 -4.89 -15.70
C PRO A 23 -7.08 -4.87 -14.56
N PHE A 24 -6.14 -5.81 -14.58
CA PHE A 24 -5.00 -5.79 -13.68
C PHE A 24 -4.13 -4.56 -13.94
N VAL A 25 -3.74 -3.86 -12.86
CA VAL A 25 -2.85 -2.69 -12.91
C VAL A 25 -1.63 -3.00 -12.04
N ALA A 26 -0.47 -3.10 -12.69
CA ALA A 26 0.78 -3.45 -12.00
C ALA A 26 1.23 -2.36 -11.02
N ARG A 27 1.00 -1.08 -11.35
CA ARG A 27 1.37 0.10 -10.56
C ARG A 27 0.13 0.94 -10.24
N PRO A 28 -0.68 0.49 -9.25
CA PRO A 28 -2.02 1.05 -9.02
C PRO A 28 -2.00 2.47 -8.46
N PHE A 29 -0.92 2.91 -7.84
CA PHE A 29 -0.79 4.23 -7.23
C PHE A 29 0.01 5.22 -8.07
N GLU A 30 0.44 4.83 -9.28
CA GLU A 30 1.11 5.73 -10.22
C GLU A 30 0.24 6.95 -10.52
N GLY A 31 0.86 8.14 -10.44
CA GLY A 31 0.17 9.42 -10.63
C GLY A 31 -0.50 10.00 -9.39
N LEU A 32 -0.54 9.28 -8.26
CA LEU A 32 -0.87 9.87 -6.97
C LEU A 32 0.35 10.60 -6.39
N PRO A 33 0.17 11.74 -5.70
CA PRO A 33 1.26 12.36 -4.97
C PRO A 33 1.79 11.41 -3.90
N SER A 34 3.11 11.42 -3.70
CA SER A 34 3.81 10.53 -2.74
C SER A 34 3.49 9.03 -2.97
N GLU A 35 3.52 8.55 -4.20
CA GLU A 35 3.17 7.17 -4.56
C GLU A 35 3.84 6.13 -3.65
N THR A 36 5.10 6.33 -3.29
CA THR A 36 5.85 5.41 -2.41
C THR A 36 5.23 5.28 -1.02
N GLU A 37 4.60 6.34 -0.50
CA GLU A 37 3.87 6.31 0.78
C GLU A 37 2.58 5.50 0.68
N TRP A 38 1.86 5.58 -0.45
CA TRP A 38 0.69 4.72 -0.72
C TRP A 38 1.07 3.25 -0.74
N VAL A 39 2.18 2.94 -1.39
CA VAL A 39 2.73 1.58 -1.43
C VAL A 39 3.14 1.13 -0.03
N ALA A 40 3.84 1.98 0.73
CA ALA A 40 4.26 1.70 2.09
C ALA A 40 3.07 1.43 3.02
N LEU A 41 2.05 2.30 2.97
CA LEU A 41 0.83 2.17 3.76
C LEU A 41 0.10 0.85 3.51
N ARG A 42 0.07 0.41 2.23
CA ARG A 42 -0.60 -0.82 1.85
C ARG A 42 0.20 -2.08 2.19
N GLU A 43 1.53 -2.08 2.00
CA GLU A 43 2.30 -3.32 1.91
C GLU A 43 3.29 -3.52 3.06
N ILE A 44 3.69 -2.46 3.75
CA ILE A 44 4.78 -2.57 4.72
C ILE A 44 4.51 -1.93 6.09
N LEU A 45 3.59 -0.98 6.19
CA LEU A 45 3.30 -0.34 7.48
C LEU A 45 2.26 -1.15 8.26
N PRO A 46 2.47 -1.38 9.57
CA PRO A 46 1.53 -2.14 10.39
C PRO A 46 0.32 -1.31 10.81
N ALA A 47 0.55 -0.14 11.39
CA ALA A 47 -0.46 0.76 11.90
C ALA A 47 -0.13 2.19 11.48
N ALA A 48 -0.84 2.72 10.49
CA ALA A 48 -0.56 4.05 9.96
C ALA A 48 -1.81 4.70 9.35
N THR A 49 -1.80 6.03 9.28
CA THR A 49 -2.86 6.84 8.67
C THR A 49 -2.28 7.93 7.80
N GLY A 50 -3.05 8.40 6.82
CA GLY A 50 -2.74 9.58 6.03
C GLY A 50 -4.01 10.35 5.68
N ALA A 51 -3.94 11.67 5.71
CA ALA A 51 -5.06 12.53 5.36
C ALA A 51 -5.16 12.71 3.84
N VAL A 52 -6.39 12.67 3.32
CA VAL A 52 -6.69 12.94 1.92
C VAL A 52 -7.96 13.79 1.82
N THR A 53 -8.20 14.36 0.64
CA THR A 53 -9.44 15.04 0.32
C THR A 53 -10.15 14.30 -0.82
N LEU A 54 -11.32 13.76 -0.53
CA LEU A 54 -12.21 13.22 -1.54
C LEU A 54 -12.84 14.36 -2.33
N THR A 55 -12.81 14.27 -3.65
CA THR A 55 -13.45 15.21 -4.57
C THR A 55 -14.47 14.44 -5.42
N ALA A 56 -15.75 14.55 -5.04
CA ALA A 56 -16.83 13.86 -5.75
C ALA A 56 -18.00 14.84 -5.95
N ASP A 57 -18.62 14.80 -7.12
CA ASP A 57 -19.82 15.59 -7.46
C ASP A 57 -19.69 17.11 -7.19
N GLY A 58 -18.47 17.63 -7.29
CA GLY A 58 -18.18 19.05 -7.05
C GLY A 58 -18.06 19.43 -5.57
N ALA A 59 -18.14 18.48 -4.66
CA ALA A 59 -17.89 18.65 -3.23
C ALA A 59 -16.50 18.13 -2.85
N THR A 60 -15.95 18.67 -1.76
CA THR A 60 -14.69 18.21 -1.15
C THR A 60 -14.95 17.73 0.27
N THR A 61 -14.56 16.51 0.59
CA THR A 61 -14.75 15.91 1.91
C THR A 61 -13.42 15.39 2.44
N PRO A 62 -12.98 15.81 3.64
CA PRO A 62 -11.81 15.23 4.28
C PRO A 62 -12.01 13.73 4.54
N ALA A 63 -10.97 12.94 4.33
CA ALA A 63 -10.98 11.52 4.62
C ALA A 63 -9.62 11.06 5.15
N THR A 64 -9.61 9.96 5.88
CA THR A 64 -8.42 9.32 6.41
C THR A 64 -8.24 7.97 5.73
N VAL A 65 -7.11 7.80 5.07
CA VAL A 65 -6.63 6.51 4.58
C VAL A 65 -5.86 5.85 5.71
N CYS A 66 -6.12 4.58 5.99
CA CYS A 66 -5.41 3.84 7.03
C CYS A 66 -4.95 2.46 6.53
N THR A 67 -4.09 1.82 7.28
CA THR A 67 -3.62 0.46 6.96
C THR A 67 -4.76 -0.54 7.01
N VAL A 68 -5.37 -0.69 8.18
CA VAL A 68 -6.46 -1.65 8.43
C VAL A 68 -7.52 -1.01 9.35
N LEU A 69 -8.76 -1.42 9.20
CA LEU A 69 -9.88 -1.08 10.10
C LEU A 69 -10.31 -2.31 10.90
N PRO A 70 -11.07 -2.13 12.01
CA PRO A 70 -11.62 -3.25 12.76
C PRO A 70 -12.29 -4.27 11.85
N LEU A 71 -12.14 -5.57 12.16
CA LEU A 71 -12.71 -6.67 11.38
C LEU A 71 -12.35 -6.64 9.88
N ALA A 72 -11.26 -5.97 9.51
CA ALA A 72 -10.84 -5.74 8.14
C ALA A 72 -11.91 -5.05 7.26
N TRP A 73 -12.71 -4.17 7.83
CA TRP A 73 -13.67 -3.37 7.06
C TRP A 73 -12.94 -2.57 5.98
N PRO A 74 -13.47 -2.55 4.75
CA PRO A 74 -12.92 -1.71 3.69
C PRO A 74 -12.98 -0.22 3.98
N ALA A 75 -14.06 0.24 4.62
CA ALA A 75 -14.22 1.65 4.98
C ALA A 75 -15.21 1.82 6.15
N LEU A 76 -15.25 3.03 6.69
CA LEU A 76 -16.14 3.43 7.78
C LEU A 76 -16.53 4.90 7.62
N HIS A 77 -17.83 5.20 7.68
CA HIS A 77 -18.29 6.54 7.98
C HIS A 77 -18.50 6.65 9.49
N ARG A 78 -17.54 7.24 10.20
CA ARG A 78 -17.60 7.36 11.66
C ARG A 78 -18.62 8.42 12.08
N ASN A 79 -19.18 8.26 13.29
CA ASN A 79 -19.98 9.31 13.91
C ASN A 79 -19.16 10.61 14.00
N GLY A 80 -19.77 11.74 13.63
CA GLY A 80 -19.07 13.03 13.51
C GLY A 80 -18.57 13.35 12.10
N GLY A 81 -18.94 12.54 11.10
CA GLY A 81 -18.69 12.82 9.68
C GLY A 81 -17.31 12.46 9.19
N GLU A 82 -16.49 11.75 9.98
CA GLU A 82 -15.16 11.33 9.55
C GLU A 82 -15.22 10.10 8.65
N LEU A 83 -14.63 10.21 7.45
CA LEU A 83 -14.49 9.09 6.52
C LEU A 83 -13.16 8.38 6.71
N PHE A 84 -13.22 7.05 6.85
CA PHE A 84 -12.03 6.19 6.88
C PHE A 84 -12.08 5.17 5.76
N VAL A 85 -10.94 4.92 5.12
CA VAL A 85 -10.78 3.83 4.14
C VAL A 85 -9.49 3.06 4.42
N ALA A 86 -9.60 1.73 4.41
CA ALA A 86 -8.47 0.84 4.64
C ALA A 86 -7.79 0.44 3.32
N THR A 87 -6.46 0.41 3.32
CA THR A 87 -5.68 -0.07 2.17
C THR A 87 -5.48 -1.58 2.18
N GLN A 88 -5.51 -2.21 3.36
CA GLN A 88 -5.28 -3.65 3.57
C GLN A 88 -6.61 -4.38 3.82
N SER A 89 -7.62 -4.14 3.01
CA SER A 89 -8.88 -4.89 3.03
C SER A 89 -8.79 -6.13 2.13
N GLY A 90 -9.61 -7.15 2.43
CA GLY A 90 -9.59 -8.43 1.70
C GLY A 90 -10.17 -8.41 0.27
N ALA A 91 -10.67 -7.27 -0.22
CA ALA A 91 -11.19 -7.13 -1.57
C ALA A 91 -10.07 -6.82 -2.56
N THR A 92 -9.98 -7.58 -3.64
CA THR A 92 -8.99 -7.36 -4.70
C THR A 92 -9.62 -7.60 -6.07
N SER A 93 -9.79 -6.51 -6.83
CA SER A 93 -10.25 -6.59 -8.23
C SER A 93 -9.10 -6.79 -9.24
N GLY A 94 -7.85 -6.62 -8.80
CA GLY A 94 -6.67 -6.50 -9.66
C GLY A 94 -6.21 -5.06 -9.86
N ASP A 95 -6.97 -4.06 -9.40
CA ASP A 95 -6.59 -2.65 -9.32
C ASP A 95 -6.90 -2.10 -7.92
N PRO A 96 -5.96 -2.17 -6.96
CA PRO A 96 -6.12 -1.64 -5.61
C PRO A 96 -6.61 -0.19 -5.54
N SER A 97 -6.23 0.65 -6.50
CA SER A 97 -6.69 2.04 -6.54
C SER A 97 -8.21 2.12 -6.74
N ARG A 98 -8.79 1.26 -7.59
CA ARG A 98 -10.25 1.17 -7.76
C ARG A 98 -10.95 0.57 -6.54
N ASP A 99 -10.33 -0.43 -5.92
CA ASP A 99 -10.90 -1.07 -4.73
C ASP A 99 -11.04 -0.07 -3.58
N ILE A 100 -9.99 0.72 -3.32
CA ILE A 100 -9.98 1.74 -2.27
C ILE A 100 -10.93 2.90 -2.62
N ALA A 101 -10.93 3.36 -3.87
CA ALA A 101 -11.84 4.41 -4.33
C ALA A 101 -13.30 3.99 -4.17
N ALA A 102 -13.66 2.76 -4.57
CA ALA A 102 -15.02 2.25 -4.41
C ALA A 102 -15.44 2.16 -2.94
N ALA A 103 -14.55 1.72 -2.05
CA ALA A 103 -14.81 1.68 -0.61
C ALA A 103 -15.03 3.08 -0.02
N LEU A 104 -14.19 4.05 -0.41
CA LEU A 104 -14.29 5.43 0.05
C LEU A 104 -15.59 6.11 -0.41
N LEU A 105 -15.96 5.92 -1.68
CA LEU A 105 -17.21 6.47 -2.22
C LEU A 105 -18.44 5.87 -1.52
N LEU A 106 -18.45 4.55 -1.25
CA LEU A 106 -19.51 3.92 -0.50
C LEU A 106 -19.62 4.45 0.93
N ALA A 107 -18.48 4.75 1.58
CA ALA A 107 -18.49 5.34 2.90
C ALA A 107 -19.03 6.78 2.87
N ALA A 108 -18.73 7.55 1.83
CA ALA A 108 -19.23 8.92 1.69
C ALA A 108 -20.74 8.97 1.47
N ASP A 109 -21.32 7.96 0.82
CA ASP A 109 -22.77 7.84 0.59
C ASP A 109 -23.53 7.20 1.75
N ALA A 110 -22.84 6.61 2.72
CA ALA A 110 -23.47 5.94 3.86
C ALA A 110 -23.84 6.91 4.97
N ASP A 111 -24.80 6.53 5.83
CA ASP A 111 -25.09 7.27 7.06
C ASP A 111 -23.92 7.21 8.05
N GLU A 112 -23.78 8.25 8.86
CA GLU A 112 -22.78 8.28 9.94
C GLU A 112 -22.92 7.07 10.89
N GLY A 113 -21.79 6.55 11.36
CA GLY A 113 -21.73 5.36 12.20
C GLY A 113 -21.80 4.04 11.42
N THR A 114 -21.79 4.08 10.08
CA THR A 114 -21.97 2.89 9.24
C THR A 114 -20.62 2.32 8.80
N PRO A 115 -20.27 1.07 9.20
CA PRO A 115 -19.14 0.37 8.63
C PRO A 115 -19.48 -0.21 7.25
N ILE A 116 -18.60 -0.04 6.29
CA ILE A 116 -18.69 -0.70 4.99
C ILE A 116 -18.05 -2.08 5.14
N THR A 117 -18.85 -3.11 5.15
CA THR A 117 -18.39 -4.49 5.38
C THR A 117 -18.13 -5.26 4.09
N ALA A 118 -18.64 -4.78 2.97
CA ALA A 118 -18.46 -5.38 1.65
C ALA A 118 -18.47 -4.30 0.57
N VAL A 119 -17.58 -4.44 -0.40
CA VAL A 119 -17.51 -3.57 -1.58
C VAL A 119 -17.74 -4.45 -2.81
N PRO A 120 -18.69 -4.10 -3.69
CA PRO A 120 -18.82 -4.78 -4.98
C PRO A 120 -17.53 -4.66 -5.77
N ASN A 121 -17.13 -5.72 -6.47
CA ASN A 121 -15.94 -5.66 -7.32
C ASN A 121 -16.09 -4.55 -8.36
N PRO A 122 -15.18 -3.57 -8.40
CA PRO A 122 -15.23 -2.51 -9.39
C PRO A 122 -15.05 -3.06 -10.80
N GLY A 123 -15.75 -2.44 -11.75
CA GLY A 123 -15.60 -2.72 -13.19
C GLY A 123 -14.49 -1.89 -13.83
N ALA A 124 -14.29 -2.11 -15.13
CA ALA A 124 -13.29 -1.36 -15.90
C ALA A 124 -13.54 0.17 -15.92
N ASP A 125 -14.79 0.58 -15.83
CA ASP A 125 -15.21 1.99 -15.84
C ASP A 125 -15.35 2.61 -14.44
N SER A 126 -15.11 1.84 -13.37
CA SER A 126 -15.15 2.37 -12.01
C SER A 126 -14.00 3.36 -11.79
N PRO A 127 -14.19 4.46 -11.04
CA PRO A 127 -13.15 5.45 -10.81
C PRO A 127 -12.00 4.85 -9.98
N ARG A 128 -10.82 5.43 -10.16
CA ARG A 128 -9.60 5.17 -9.39
C ARG A 128 -9.42 6.27 -8.32
N LEU A 129 -8.52 6.08 -7.38
CA LEU A 129 -8.14 7.14 -6.43
C LEU A 129 -7.68 8.41 -7.14
N GLN A 130 -6.95 8.28 -8.23
CA GLN A 130 -6.50 9.40 -9.08
C GLN A 130 -7.64 10.23 -9.65
N ASP A 131 -8.83 9.65 -9.79
CA ASP A 131 -10.03 10.30 -10.35
C ASP A 131 -10.89 10.98 -9.27
N VAL A 132 -10.74 10.57 -7.99
CA VAL A 132 -11.65 10.99 -6.90
C VAL A 132 -10.95 11.71 -5.75
N LEU A 133 -9.63 11.78 -5.75
CA LEU A 133 -8.88 12.51 -4.72
C LEU A 133 -8.34 13.83 -5.25
N ASP A 134 -8.14 14.79 -4.34
CA ASP A 134 -7.30 15.94 -4.62
C ASP A 134 -5.84 15.47 -4.72
N THR A 135 -5.28 15.52 -5.92
CA THR A 135 -3.90 15.11 -6.21
C THR A 135 -2.90 16.26 -6.14
N THR A 136 -3.31 17.45 -5.71
CA THR A 136 -2.43 18.62 -5.61
C THR A 136 -1.67 18.69 -4.29
N THR A 137 -2.17 18.00 -3.26
CA THR A 137 -1.58 17.95 -1.93
C THR A 137 -0.72 16.70 -1.76
N PRO A 138 0.52 16.81 -1.26
CA PRO A 138 1.33 15.65 -0.92
C PRO A 138 0.61 14.74 0.08
N PHE A 139 0.74 13.43 -0.09
CA PHE A 139 0.24 12.45 0.85
C PHE A 139 1.32 12.14 1.89
N ASP A 140 1.06 12.50 3.14
CA ASP A 140 1.96 12.23 4.26
C ASP A 140 1.35 11.18 5.20
N VAL A 141 2.18 10.23 5.63
CA VAL A 141 1.77 9.09 6.44
C VAL A 141 2.29 9.23 7.85
N THR A 142 1.39 9.15 8.82
CA THR A 142 1.68 9.06 10.24
C THR A 142 1.70 7.60 10.67
N ILE A 143 2.81 7.14 11.26
CA ILE A 143 2.94 5.79 11.84
C ILE A 143 2.51 5.86 13.30
N HIS A 144 1.73 4.86 13.73
CA HIS A 144 1.22 4.74 15.08
C HIS A 144 1.82 3.52 15.78
N GLU A 145 1.97 3.60 17.09
CA GLU A 145 2.39 2.47 17.92
C GLU A 145 1.30 1.38 18.05
N GLY A 146 0.06 1.74 17.72
CA GLY A 146 -1.10 0.86 17.78
C GLY A 146 -2.25 1.35 16.93
N PHE A 147 -3.40 0.73 17.10
CA PHE A 147 -4.63 1.03 16.34
C PHE A 147 -5.59 1.94 17.11
N ASP A 148 -5.09 2.78 18.01
CA ASP A 148 -5.93 3.68 18.81
C ASP A 148 -6.73 4.66 17.92
N PHE A 149 -6.29 4.92 16.70
CA PHE A 149 -7.04 5.69 15.69
C PHE A 149 -8.36 5.02 15.27
N TRP A 150 -8.58 3.73 15.59
CA TRP A 150 -9.87 3.07 15.38
C TRP A 150 -10.95 3.65 16.29
N VAL A 151 -10.54 4.10 17.47
CA VAL A 151 -11.43 4.59 18.51
C VAL A 151 -11.56 6.10 18.34
N GLY A 152 -12.75 6.58 18.06
CA GLY A 152 -13.04 8.00 18.17
C GLY A 152 -13.19 8.40 19.64
N ASP A 153 -13.93 9.47 19.88
CA ASP A 153 -14.23 9.97 21.23
C ASP A 153 -15.14 9.05 22.06
N ASN A 154 -15.54 7.91 21.51
CA ASN A 154 -16.44 6.97 22.17
C ASN A 154 -15.66 5.97 23.06
N ALA A 155 -16.13 5.80 24.29
CA ALA A 155 -15.60 4.74 25.16
C ALA A 155 -15.93 3.37 24.56
N LEU A 156 -14.92 2.51 24.44
CA LEU A 156 -15.10 1.11 24.08
C LEU A 156 -15.72 0.34 25.27
N ASP A 157 -16.57 -0.62 24.96
CA ASP A 157 -16.93 -1.65 25.91
C ASP A 157 -15.74 -2.59 26.18
N LYS A 158 -15.91 -3.52 27.13
CA LYS A 158 -14.84 -4.42 27.55
C LYS A 158 -14.31 -5.29 26.38
N ASP A 159 -15.21 -5.80 25.54
CA ASP A 159 -14.85 -6.68 24.43
C ASP A 159 -14.11 -5.90 23.34
N GLY A 160 -14.50 -4.63 23.11
CA GLY A 160 -13.81 -3.70 22.22
C GLY A 160 -12.40 -3.37 22.70
N GLN A 161 -12.23 -3.11 24.02
CA GLN A 161 -10.91 -2.87 24.62
C GLN A 161 -9.98 -4.08 24.47
N GLU A 162 -10.46 -5.29 24.85
CA GLU A 162 -9.67 -6.52 24.68
C GLU A 162 -9.31 -6.81 23.22
N SER A 163 -10.18 -6.43 22.28
CA SER A 163 -9.91 -6.57 20.85
C SER A 163 -8.84 -5.60 20.36
N LEU A 164 -8.88 -4.35 20.81
CA LEU A 164 -7.88 -3.33 20.49
C LEU A 164 -6.51 -3.69 21.10
N GLU A 165 -6.46 -4.09 22.38
CA GLU A 165 -5.23 -4.53 23.03
C GLU A 165 -4.57 -5.69 22.26
N ARG A 166 -5.35 -6.68 21.84
CA ARG A 166 -4.86 -7.82 21.05
C ARG A 166 -4.35 -7.40 19.68
N ALA A 167 -5.01 -6.42 19.04
CA ALA A 167 -4.53 -5.85 17.79
C ALA A 167 -3.21 -5.11 18.00
N ASN A 168 -3.11 -4.29 19.04
CA ASN A 168 -1.90 -3.52 19.38
C ASN A 168 -0.70 -4.43 19.67
N GLU A 169 -0.90 -5.57 20.35
CA GLU A 169 0.15 -6.55 20.60
C GLU A 169 0.75 -7.15 19.31
N SER A 170 0.01 -7.10 18.20
CA SER A 170 0.46 -7.61 16.90
C SER A 170 1.23 -6.60 16.06
N VAL A 171 1.30 -5.34 16.49
CA VAL A 171 1.98 -4.28 15.74
C VAL A 171 3.49 -4.51 15.74
N ILE A 172 4.06 -4.56 14.54
CA ILE A 172 5.50 -4.63 14.34
C ILE A 172 6.10 -3.25 14.62
N PRO A 173 7.04 -3.11 15.58
CA PRO A 173 7.73 -1.85 15.80
C PRO A 173 8.31 -1.31 14.50
N THR A 174 7.85 -0.14 14.08
CA THR A 174 8.23 0.46 12.80
C THR A 174 8.37 1.96 12.97
N GLU A 175 9.49 2.52 12.48
CA GLU A 175 9.78 3.95 12.52
C GLU A 175 10.24 4.42 11.14
N ARG A 176 9.91 5.67 10.80
CA ARG A 176 10.42 6.31 9.59
C ARG A 176 11.90 6.68 9.78
N VAL A 177 12.72 6.41 8.77
CA VAL A 177 14.10 6.86 8.70
C VAL A 177 14.14 8.10 7.81
N SER A 178 14.70 9.21 8.30
CA SER A 178 14.94 10.40 7.51
C SER A 178 16.13 10.23 6.55
N GLY A 179 16.32 11.18 5.64
CA GLY A 179 17.38 11.14 4.62
C GLY A 179 16.94 10.57 3.27
N GLY A 180 15.74 10.01 3.20
CA GLY A 180 15.08 9.55 1.98
C GLY A 180 13.59 9.43 2.19
N ASP A 181 12.83 9.36 1.10
CA ASP A 181 11.38 9.18 1.14
C ASP A 181 11.04 7.70 1.30
N SER A 182 10.00 7.40 2.10
CA SER A 182 9.46 6.04 2.30
C SER A 182 10.48 4.99 2.73
N VAL A 183 11.35 5.38 3.67
CA VAL A 183 12.34 4.50 4.32
C VAL A 183 11.88 4.17 5.73
N TYR A 184 11.86 2.90 6.09
CA TYR A 184 11.32 2.42 7.35
C TYR A 184 12.24 1.42 8.04
N TRP A 185 12.62 1.72 9.27
CA TRP A 185 13.23 0.79 10.21
C TRP A 185 12.13 -0.04 10.87
N CYS A 186 12.39 -1.34 11.11
CA CYS A 186 11.44 -2.20 11.82
C CYS A 186 12.14 -3.38 12.51
N VAL A 187 11.43 -3.95 13.51
CA VAL A 187 11.87 -5.19 14.19
C VAL A 187 10.87 -6.31 13.90
N ILE A 188 11.31 -7.36 13.23
CA ILE A 188 10.49 -8.53 12.89
C ILE A 188 11.16 -9.77 13.46
N ASN A 189 10.46 -10.51 14.33
CA ASN A 189 10.95 -11.73 14.96
C ASN A 189 12.34 -11.57 15.63
N GLY A 190 12.56 -10.43 16.30
CA GLY A 190 13.80 -10.11 17.01
C GLY A 190 14.99 -9.75 16.11
N ARG A 191 14.76 -9.53 14.83
CA ARG A 191 15.75 -9.02 13.88
C ARG A 191 15.37 -7.64 13.41
N THR A 192 16.36 -6.82 13.15
CA THR A 192 16.19 -5.42 12.76
C THR A 192 16.46 -5.24 11.27
N TYR A 193 15.58 -4.48 10.63
CA TYR A 193 15.62 -4.26 9.19
C TYR A 193 15.40 -2.80 8.84
N VAL A 194 15.95 -2.37 7.69
CA VAL A 194 15.56 -1.17 6.98
C VAL A 194 14.92 -1.59 5.66
N ARG A 195 13.72 -1.10 5.37
CA ARG A 195 12.95 -1.32 4.14
C ARG A 195 12.76 0.02 3.44
N TRP A 196 12.94 0.05 2.14
CA TRP A 196 12.84 1.28 1.37
C TRP A 196 11.98 1.08 0.12
N VAL A 197 10.87 1.79 0.00
CA VAL A 197 10.08 1.79 -1.23
C VAL A 197 10.74 2.73 -2.23
N LEU A 198 11.33 2.20 -3.29
CA LEU A 198 12.04 3.00 -4.28
C LEU A 198 11.06 3.67 -5.26
N PRO A 199 11.25 4.96 -5.62
CA PRO A 199 10.34 5.71 -6.49
C PRO A 199 10.53 5.43 -8.00
N TYR A 200 11.21 4.35 -8.35
CA TYR A 200 11.52 3.97 -9.72
C TYR A 200 10.70 2.77 -10.16
N ASP A 201 10.45 2.63 -11.45
CA ASP A 201 9.90 1.38 -11.99
C ASP A 201 10.82 0.18 -11.65
N GLU A 202 10.22 -1.01 -11.63
CA GLU A 202 10.89 -2.22 -11.16
C GLU A 202 12.20 -2.52 -11.93
N ASP A 203 12.18 -2.36 -13.25
CA ASP A 203 13.34 -2.70 -14.08
C ASP A 203 14.49 -1.72 -13.82
N THR A 204 14.19 -0.42 -13.74
CA THR A 204 15.16 0.64 -13.42
C THR A 204 15.73 0.45 -12.02
N ALA A 205 14.88 0.23 -11.02
CA ALA A 205 15.33 0.00 -9.64
C ALA A 205 16.19 -1.27 -9.51
N THR A 206 15.77 -2.36 -10.18
CA THR A 206 16.53 -3.62 -10.17
C THR A 206 17.88 -3.48 -10.84
N ALA A 207 17.97 -2.75 -11.97
CA ALA A 207 19.22 -2.49 -12.65
C ALA A 207 20.17 -1.64 -11.80
N ALA A 208 19.65 -0.58 -11.14
CA ALA A 208 20.42 0.27 -10.25
C ALA A 208 21.00 -0.52 -9.06
N LEU A 209 20.15 -1.30 -8.37
CA LEU A 209 20.60 -2.18 -7.28
C LEU A 209 21.64 -3.20 -7.74
N ALA A 210 21.49 -3.75 -8.95
CA ALA A 210 22.46 -4.70 -9.51
C ALA A 210 23.82 -4.05 -9.76
N ARG A 211 23.86 -2.80 -10.24
CA ARG A 211 25.11 -2.03 -10.38
C ARG A 211 25.78 -1.79 -9.04
N LEU A 212 25.01 -1.32 -8.05
CA LEU A 212 25.53 -1.09 -6.70
C LEU A 212 26.04 -2.38 -6.07
N HIS A 213 25.31 -3.49 -6.20
CA HIS A 213 25.72 -4.79 -5.67
C HIS A 213 27.00 -5.32 -6.34
N ALA A 214 27.12 -5.18 -7.67
CA ALA A 214 28.34 -5.59 -8.39
C ALA A 214 29.56 -4.73 -8.04
N GLY A 215 29.32 -3.49 -7.60
CA GLY A 215 30.36 -2.56 -7.13
C GLY A 215 30.61 -2.58 -5.61
N ASP A 216 30.04 -3.55 -4.85
CA ASP A 216 30.11 -3.61 -3.38
C ASP A 216 29.59 -2.32 -2.68
N ALA A 217 28.71 -1.57 -3.34
CA ALA A 217 28.15 -0.29 -2.88
C ALA A 217 26.68 -0.38 -2.42
N ASP A 218 26.17 -1.56 -2.21
CA ASP A 218 24.76 -1.83 -1.85
C ASP A 218 24.49 -1.89 -0.34
N ARG A 219 25.46 -1.53 0.50
CA ARG A 219 25.36 -1.53 1.96
C ARG A 219 24.95 -0.16 2.48
N LEU A 220 23.94 -0.09 3.36
CA LEU A 220 23.60 1.15 4.07
C LEU A 220 24.73 1.56 5.03
N THR A 221 25.25 0.61 5.80
CA THR A 221 26.40 0.79 6.70
C THR A 221 27.33 -0.41 6.55
N PRO A 222 28.58 -0.36 7.04
CA PRO A 222 29.52 -1.49 6.95
C PRO A 222 28.94 -2.80 7.50
N ASP A 223 28.12 -2.72 8.55
CA ASP A 223 27.51 -3.87 9.22
C ASP A 223 26.10 -4.23 8.68
N ALA A 224 25.56 -3.43 7.77
CA ALA A 224 24.29 -3.71 7.11
C ALA A 224 24.49 -4.68 5.93
N ARG A 225 23.51 -5.56 5.71
CA ARG A 225 23.53 -6.52 4.62
C ARG A 225 22.24 -6.44 3.81
N LEU A 226 22.33 -6.16 2.52
CA LEU A 226 21.20 -6.29 1.60
C LEU A 226 20.79 -7.77 1.51
N LEU A 227 19.59 -8.08 1.99
CA LEU A 227 19.04 -9.43 1.91
C LEU A 227 18.49 -9.74 0.51
N GLY A 228 17.95 -8.74 -0.14
CA GLY A 228 17.29 -8.81 -1.44
C GLY A 228 16.22 -7.72 -1.51
N ALA A 229 15.27 -7.90 -2.42
CA ALA A 229 14.15 -6.99 -2.58
C ALA A 229 12.87 -7.76 -2.85
N PHE A 230 11.73 -7.16 -2.55
CA PHE A 230 10.42 -7.68 -2.97
C PHE A 230 9.66 -6.62 -3.78
N ARG A 231 8.65 -7.08 -4.52
CA ARG A 231 7.79 -6.23 -5.34
C ARG A 231 6.56 -5.83 -4.54
N ALA A 232 6.22 -4.55 -4.58
CA ALA A 232 5.05 -3.99 -3.93
C ALA A 232 4.38 -2.98 -4.87
N CYS A 233 3.18 -3.28 -5.33
CA CYS A 233 2.39 -2.38 -6.21
C CYS A 233 3.20 -1.81 -7.38
N GLY A 234 4.03 -2.62 -8.03
CA GLY A 234 4.86 -2.23 -9.19
C GLY A 234 6.14 -1.47 -8.86
N LEU A 235 6.43 -1.27 -7.58
CA LEU A 235 7.70 -0.72 -7.10
C LEU A 235 8.56 -1.81 -6.45
N LEU A 236 9.84 -1.53 -6.32
CA LEU A 236 10.80 -2.42 -5.68
C LEU A 236 11.10 -1.95 -4.25
N VAL A 237 11.13 -2.89 -3.32
CA VAL A 237 11.42 -2.64 -1.90
C VAL A 237 12.63 -3.46 -1.48
N PRO A 238 13.85 -2.90 -1.57
CA PRO A 238 15.03 -3.52 -0.99
C PRO A 238 14.95 -3.58 0.53
N VAL A 239 15.55 -4.61 1.10
CA VAL A 239 15.55 -4.90 2.53
C VAL A 239 16.99 -5.13 3.00
N TRP A 240 17.40 -4.32 3.94
CA TRP A 240 18.69 -4.50 4.65
C TRP A 240 18.44 -5.06 6.03
N GLU A 241 19.17 -6.11 6.39
CA GLU A 241 19.35 -6.53 7.76
C GLU A 241 20.43 -5.67 8.39
N VAL A 242 20.14 -5.11 9.55
CA VAL A 242 21.04 -4.21 10.28
C VAL A 242 21.30 -4.75 11.69
N PRO A 243 22.31 -4.27 12.44
CA PRO A 243 22.55 -4.70 13.81
C PRO A 243 21.29 -4.64 14.68
N ALA A 244 21.13 -5.62 15.56
CA ALA A 244 19.91 -5.78 16.37
C ALA A 244 19.66 -4.60 17.34
N ASP A 245 20.71 -3.89 17.73
CA ASP A 245 20.66 -2.74 18.64
C ASP A 245 20.57 -1.39 17.90
N ALA A 246 20.66 -1.40 16.56
CA ALA A 246 20.53 -0.20 15.75
C ALA A 246 19.12 0.40 15.82
N LYS A 247 19.03 1.73 15.80
CA LYS A 247 17.80 2.51 15.84
C LYS A 247 17.56 3.25 14.53
N ALA A 248 16.33 3.66 14.25
CA ALA A 248 16.00 4.43 13.06
C ALA A 248 16.87 5.70 12.90
N GLY A 249 17.19 6.36 14.02
CA GLY A 249 18.04 7.55 14.06
C GLY A 249 19.52 7.34 13.69
N ASP A 250 19.96 6.11 13.53
CA ASP A 250 21.36 5.80 13.18
C ASP A 250 21.61 5.82 11.66
N PHE A 251 20.55 5.90 10.83
CA PHE A 251 20.65 5.71 9.39
C PHE A 251 20.47 6.95 8.49
N PRO A 252 20.08 8.15 8.96
CA PRO A 252 19.76 9.27 8.06
C PRO A 252 20.84 9.59 7.04
N ASP A 253 22.11 9.69 7.47
CA ASP A 253 23.24 10.00 6.59
C ASP A 253 23.53 8.84 5.61
N ALA A 254 23.42 7.61 6.07
CA ALA A 254 23.59 6.43 5.24
C ALA A 254 22.49 6.30 4.17
N VAL A 255 21.24 6.61 4.54
CA VAL A 255 20.11 6.65 3.60
C VAL A 255 20.30 7.75 2.58
N ALA A 256 20.72 8.96 2.97
CA ALA A 256 20.98 10.06 2.04
C ALA A 256 22.13 9.73 1.06
N ALA A 257 23.18 9.09 1.55
CA ALA A 257 24.29 8.62 0.69
C ALA A 257 23.83 7.55 -0.30
N MET A 258 23.02 6.59 0.16
CA MET A 258 22.45 5.53 -0.68
C MET A 258 21.45 6.11 -1.70
N ALA A 259 20.66 7.13 -1.34
CA ALA A 259 19.77 7.83 -2.27
C ALA A 259 20.55 8.42 -3.44
N THR A 260 21.66 9.13 -3.15
CA THR A 260 22.55 9.69 -4.17
C THR A 260 23.17 8.59 -5.06
N ALA A 261 23.57 7.47 -4.47
CA ALA A 261 24.14 6.34 -5.21
C ALA A 261 23.09 5.68 -6.12
N LEU A 262 21.85 5.50 -5.64
CA LEU A 262 20.73 4.98 -6.42
C LEU A 262 20.38 5.93 -7.56
N GLU A 263 20.27 7.23 -7.32
CA GLU A 263 20.01 8.24 -8.35
C GLU A 263 21.07 8.17 -9.46
N SER A 264 22.35 8.12 -9.09
CA SER A 264 23.45 7.97 -10.05
C SER A 264 23.33 6.65 -10.84
N ALA A 265 23.03 5.54 -10.17
CA ALA A 265 22.90 4.24 -10.81
C ALA A 265 21.68 4.12 -11.72
N THR A 266 20.58 4.82 -11.41
CA THR A 266 19.37 4.88 -12.28
C THR A 266 19.61 5.75 -13.51
N ALA A 267 20.42 6.80 -13.42
CA ALA A 267 20.78 7.66 -14.54
C ALA A 267 21.70 6.94 -15.55
N ASP A 268 22.38 5.87 -15.17
CA ASP A 268 23.18 5.07 -16.08
C ASP A 268 22.30 4.14 -16.92
N THR A 269 22.12 4.49 -18.20
CA THR A 269 21.32 3.73 -19.17
C THR A 269 22.14 2.73 -19.99
N THR A 270 23.43 2.54 -19.67
CA THR A 270 24.27 1.57 -20.38
C THR A 270 23.81 0.14 -20.11
N ALA A 271 24.06 -0.76 -21.06
CA ALA A 271 23.73 -2.17 -20.87
C ALA A 271 24.50 -2.76 -19.68
N LEU A 272 23.82 -3.51 -18.84
CA LEU A 272 24.44 -4.19 -17.70
C LEU A 272 25.61 -5.07 -18.14
N THR A 273 26.72 -4.98 -17.42
CA THR A 273 27.89 -5.86 -17.56
C THR A 273 27.55 -7.32 -17.20
N ALA A 274 28.46 -8.24 -17.40
CA ALA A 274 28.24 -9.63 -17.02
C ALA A 274 28.09 -9.81 -15.50
N ASP A 275 28.83 -9.01 -14.71
CA ASP A 275 28.78 -9.05 -13.24
C ASP A 275 27.47 -8.46 -12.72
N GLU A 276 27.04 -7.33 -13.27
CA GLU A 276 25.76 -6.70 -12.93
C GLU A 276 24.56 -7.57 -13.31
N ARG A 277 24.61 -8.29 -14.45
CA ARG A 277 23.57 -9.27 -14.78
C ARG A 277 23.51 -10.41 -13.77
N ARG A 278 24.66 -10.93 -13.32
CA ARG A 278 24.70 -11.96 -12.27
C ARG A 278 24.14 -11.42 -10.95
N ALA A 279 24.49 -10.18 -10.59
CA ALA A 279 23.96 -9.48 -9.42
C ALA A 279 22.43 -9.35 -9.50
N ARG A 280 21.91 -8.87 -10.64
CA ARG A 280 20.46 -8.76 -10.90
C ARG A 280 19.74 -10.09 -10.73
N ASP A 281 20.25 -11.13 -11.36
CA ASP A 281 19.63 -12.47 -11.29
C ASP A 281 19.68 -13.02 -9.85
N GLY A 282 20.74 -12.72 -9.11
CA GLY A 282 20.86 -13.04 -7.68
C GLY A 282 19.84 -12.30 -6.81
N LEU A 283 19.59 -11.00 -7.06
CA LEU A 283 18.59 -10.20 -6.35
C LEU A 283 17.15 -10.69 -6.64
N LEU A 284 16.83 -10.98 -7.90
CA LEU A 284 15.51 -11.46 -8.30
C LEU A 284 15.19 -12.85 -7.74
N ASN A 285 16.19 -13.71 -7.57
CA ASN A 285 16.02 -15.05 -7.00
C ASN A 285 15.89 -15.04 -5.47
N ARG A 286 16.30 -13.96 -4.81
CA ARG A 286 16.13 -13.75 -3.36
C ARG A 286 14.84 -12.99 -3.08
N GLN A 287 13.69 -13.60 -3.31
CA GLN A 287 12.43 -13.02 -2.85
C GLN A 287 12.41 -13.05 -1.31
N VAL A 288 12.55 -11.88 -0.72
CA VAL A 288 12.50 -11.72 0.73
C VAL A 288 11.04 -11.69 1.15
N THR A 289 10.56 -12.79 1.72
CA THR A 289 9.27 -12.80 2.41
C THR A 289 9.54 -12.58 3.90
N LEU A 290 9.38 -11.34 4.34
CA LEU A 290 9.37 -11.02 5.78
C LEU A 290 7.93 -11.26 6.29
N ARG A 291 7.71 -12.38 6.97
CA ARG A 291 6.47 -12.71 7.69
C ARG A 291 6.74 -12.76 9.18
#